data_52217c220c74c9d7c37356dfa33f8561
#
_entry.id   52217c220c74c9d7c37356dfa33f8561
#
_cell.length_a   1.000
_cell.length_b   1.000
_cell.length_c   1.000
_cell.angle_alpha   90.00
_cell.angle_beta   90.00
_cell.angle_gamma   90.00
#
_symmetry.space_group_name_H-M   'P 1'
#
loop_
_entity.id
_entity.type
_entity.pdbx_description
1 polymer ?
#
loop_
_entity_poly.entity_id
_entity_poly.type
_entity_poly.pdbx_seq_one_letter_code
_entity_poly.pdbx_strand_id
1 'polypeptide(L)'
;MSAYLQTQDLSVGYDGKALIQNVCLEVQKGKIVTLIGPNGSGKSTILKTIVGQLGKISGTVLVENAAMDRLSRREIAQKMAIVMTERIHPELMTCRDVVATGRYPYTGALGLLGERDKEVVQASLDRVNAGEIAERPFSAISDGQRQRILLA
;
A
#
# COMPACT_ATOMS: atom_id res chain seq x y z
N MET A 1 22.32 -6.95 7.59
CA MET A 1 20.92 -7.33 7.25
C MET A 1 20.55 -6.51 6.02
N SER A 2 19.95 -7.11 4.99
CA SER A 2 19.59 -6.36 3.79
C SER A 2 18.35 -5.51 4.06
N ALA A 3 18.32 -4.28 3.56
CA ALA A 3 17.16 -3.43 3.63
C ALA A 3 16.02 -4.00 2.78
N TYR A 4 14.78 -3.90 3.28
CA TYR A 4 13.59 -4.25 2.52
C TYR A 4 13.23 -3.18 1.50
N LEU A 5 13.35 -1.91 1.91
CA LEU A 5 13.11 -0.74 1.06
C LEU A 5 14.25 0.26 1.27
N GLN A 6 14.76 0.80 0.18
CA GLN A 6 15.76 1.87 0.19
C GLN A 6 15.40 2.96 -0.81
N THR A 7 15.77 4.19 -0.49
CA THR A 7 15.83 5.27 -1.48
C THR A 7 17.26 5.79 -1.57
N GLN A 8 17.72 6.06 -2.79
CA GLN A 8 19.04 6.59 -3.08
C GLN A 8 18.89 7.89 -3.86
N ASP A 9 19.32 8.98 -3.26
CA ASP A 9 19.29 10.36 -3.79
C ASP A 9 17.93 10.72 -4.40
N LEU A 10 16.84 10.21 -3.78
CA LEU A 10 15.49 10.37 -4.28
C LEU A 10 15.05 11.83 -4.18
N SER A 11 14.69 12.42 -5.31
CA SER A 11 14.07 13.75 -5.37
C SER A 11 12.60 13.61 -5.76
N VAL A 12 11.73 14.24 -5.00
CA VAL A 12 10.27 14.17 -5.12
C VAL A 12 9.67 15.55 -5.31
N GLY A 13 8.60 15.64 -6.06
CA GLY A 13 7.93 16.91 -6.36
C GLY A 13 6.84 16.77 -7.40
N TYR A 14 6.45 17.90 -7.98
CA TYR A 14 5.37 17.99 -8.96
C TYR A 14 5.85 18.76 -10.19
N ASP A 15 5.33 18.43 -11.36
CA ASP A 15 5.55 19.14 -12.63
C ASP A 15 7.04 19.36 -12.95
N GLY A 16 7.87 18.34 -12.67
CA GLY A 16 9.32 18.41 -12.88
C GLY A 16 10.08 19.29 -11.89
N LYS A 17 9.42 19.88 -10.88
CA LYS A 17 10.04 20.70 -9.85
C LYS A 17 10.20 19.90 -8.57
N ALA A 18 11.43 19.77 -8.09
CA ALA A 18 11.72 19.10 -6.84
C ALA A 18 11.25 19.92 -5.63
N LEU A 19 10.39 19.31 -4.80
CA LEU A 19 9.98 19.83 -3.50
C LEU A 19 10.99 19.44 -2.42
N ILE A 20 11.47 18.19 -2.46
CA ILE A 20 12.47 17.65 -1.55
C ILE A 20 13.49 16.88 -2.40
N GLN A 21 14.75 17.03 -2.03
CA GLN A 21 15.87 16.43 -2.75
C GLN A 21 16.70 15.54 -1.83
N ASN A 22 17.42 14.61 -2.43
CA ASN A 22 18.42 13.75 -1.77
C ASN A 22 17.86 12.97 -0.57
N VAL A 23 16.63 12.42 -0.72
CA VAL A 23 16.02 11.58 0.31
C VAL A 23 16.68 10.20 0.26
N CYS A 24 17.45 9.89 1.31
CA CYS A 24 18.08 8.59 1.53
C CYS A 24 17.42 7.94 2.74
N LEU A 25 16.60 6.92 2.52
CA LEU A 25 15.91 6.15 3.56
C LEU A 25 16.29 4.68 3.44
N GLU A 26 16.34 4.02 4.59
CA GLU A 26 16.49 2.58 4.66
C GLU A 26 15.48 2.00 5.65
N VAL A 27 14.69 1.04 5.17
CA VAL A 27 13.72 0.32 5.99
C VAL A 27 14.10 -1.16 6.00
N GLN A 28 14.46 -1.67 7.15
CA GLN A 28 14.79 -3.09 7.35
C GLN A 28 13.50 -3.90 7.57
N LYS A 29 13.52 -5.17 7.20
CA LYS A 29 12.39 -6.08 7.43
C LYS A 29 12.05 -6.16 8.94
N GLY A 30 10.76 -6.03 9.27
CA GLY A 30 10.28 -6.07 10.65
C GLY A 30 10.53 -4.79 11.45
N LYS A 31 11.00 -3.70 10.82
CA LYS A 31 11.16 -2.39 11.45
C LYS A 31 10.08 -1.42 10.99
N ILE A 32 9.74 -0.48 11.87
CA ILE A 32 8.83 0.62 11.58
C ILE A 32 9.66 1.89 11.45
N VAL A 33 9.43 2.62 10.36
CA VAL A 33 10.01 3.95 10.13
C VAL A 33 8.89 4.96 10.08
N THR A 34 9.01 6.04 10.85
CA THR A 34 8.00 7.10 10.94
C THR A 34 8.55 8.39 10.36
N LEU A 35 7.82 9.00 9.42
CA LEU A 35 8.11 10.35 8.92
C LEU A 35 7.38 11.38 9.77
N ILE A 36 8.15 12.23 10.45
CA ILE A 36 7.64 13.27 11.35
C ILE A 36 7.98 14.65 10.75
N GLY A 37 7.08 15.60 10.89
CA GLY A 37 7.27 16.97 10.41
C GLY A 37 5.95 17.73 10.30
N PRO A 38 5.98 19.07 10.12
CA PRO A 38 4.79 19.90 10.00
C PRO A 38 3.96 19.56 8.76
N ASN A 39 2.72 20.05 8.72
CA ASN A 39 1.88 19.92 7.53
C ASN A 39 2.52 20.69 6.35
N GLY A 40 2.44 20.13 5.15
CA GLY A 40 3.10 20.70 3.96
C GLY A 40 4.59 20.39 3.80
N SER A 41 5.23 19.70 4.75
CA SER A 41 6.66 19.36 4.65
C SER A 41 7.01 18.26 3.62
N GLY A 42 6.03 17.80 2.85
CA GLY A 42 6.25 16.82 1.76
C GLY A 42 6.23 15.35 2.18
N LYS A 43 5.85 15.00 3.43
CA LYS A 43 5.78 13.60 3.89
C LYS A 43 4.93 12.72 2.96
N SER A 44 3.73 13.18 2.62
CA SER A 44 2.83 12.46 1.71
C SER A 44 3.38 12.38 0.29
N THR A 45 4.14 13.39 -0.16
CA THR A 45 4.80 13.39 -1.46
C THR A 45 5.89 12.32 -1.51
N ILE A 46 6.72 12.21 -0.44
CA ILE A 46 7.72 11.15 -0.33
C ILE A 46 7.04 9.78 -0.38
N LEU A 47 6.01 9.54 0.45
CA LEU A 47 5.32 8.26 0.52
C LEU A 47 4.66 7.89 -0.83
N LYS A 48 3.94 8.83 -1.46
CA LYS A 48 3.30 8.62 -2.77
C LYS A 48 4.34 8.32 -3.86
N THR A 49 5.52 8.93 -3.80
CA THR A 49 6.61 8.65 -4.74
C THR A 49 7.23 7.28 -4.48
N ILE A 50 7.48 6.91 -3.22
CA ILE A 50 8.05 5.60 -2.85
C ILE A 50 7.14 4.46 -3.34
N VAL A 51 5.81 4.60 -3.26
CA VAL A 51 4.87 3.56 -3.69
C VAL A 51 4.50 3.65 -5.18
N GLY A 52 5.09 4.58 -5.92
CA GLY A 52 4.88 4.72 -7.37
C GLY A 52 3.57 5.38 -7.77
N GLN A 53 2.83 6.01 -6.84
CA GLN A 53 1.64 6.81 -7.15
C GLN A 53 1.99 8.18 -7.73
N LEU A 54 3.14 8.71 -7.38
CA LEU A 54 3.70 9.94 -7.91
C LEU A 54 5.04 9.65 -8.56
N GLY A 55 5.28 10.19 -9.75
CA GLY A 55 6.57 10.07 -10.43
C GLY A 55 7.69 10.73 -9.62
N LYS A 56 8.82 10.07 -9.52
CA LYS A 56 10.04 10.68 -8.96
C LYS A 56 10.62 11.71 -9.94
N ILE A 57 11.29 12.72 -9.41
CA ILE A 57 12.07 13.69 -10.21
C ILE A 57 13.43 13.08 -10.58
N SER A 58 14.12 12.49 -9.60
CA SER A 58 15.40 11.78 -9.80
C SER A 58 15.64 10.76 -8.69
N GLY A 59 16.73 10.03 -8.76
CA GLY A 59 17.12 9.03 -7.77
C GLY A 59 16.48 7.67 -7.98
N THR A 60 16.63 6.78 -7.01
CA THR A 60 16.17 5.39 -7.14
C THR A 60 15.41 4.95 -5.90
N VAL A 61 14.35 4.18 -6.10
CA VAL A 61 13.65 3.42 -5.06
C VAL A 61 13.96 1.95 -5.29
N LEU A 62 14.47 1.26 -4.27
CA LEU A 62 14.79 -0.16 -4.29
C LEU A 62 13.84 -0.91 -3.35
N VAL A 63 13.27 -2.00 -3.82
CA VAL A 63 12.48 -2.95 -3.01
C VAL A 63 13.16 -4.31 -3.11
N GLU A 64 13.58 -4.85 -1.97
CA GLU A 64 14.38 -6.10 -1.89
C GLU A 64 15.58 -6.08 -2.86
N ASN A 65 16.32 -4.96 -2.91
CA ASN A 65 17.46 -4.68 -3.79
C ASN A 65 17.13 -4.59 -5.30
N ALA A 66 15.88 -4.69 -5.70
CA ALA A 66 15.47 -4.47 -7.08
C ALA A 66 14.97 -3.04 -7.29
N ALA A 67 15.48 -2.35 -8.31
CA ALA A 67 14.99 -1.03 -8.67
C ALA A 67 13.51 -1.09 -9.08
N MET A 68 12.68 -0.27 -8.46
CA MET A 68 11.22 -0.30 -8.65
C MET A 68 10.82 -0.03 -10.10
N ASP A 69 11.62 0.75 -10.83
CA ASP A 69 11.42 1.02 -12.27
C ASP A 69 11.58 -0.24 -13.16
N ARG A 70 12.21 -1.29 -12.63
CA ARG A 70 12.40 -2.57 -13.33
C ARG A 70 11.34 -3.61 -12.98
N LEU A 71 10.52 -3.32 -11.99
CA LEU A 71 9.45 -4.20 -11.54
C LEU A 71 8.15 -3.85 -12.27
N SER A 72 7.40 -4.87 -12.67
CA SER A 72 6.04 -4.71 -13.14
C SER A 72 5.13 -4.21 -12.00
N ARG A 73 4.01 -3.57 -12.36
CA ARG A 73 3.00 -3.15 -11.36
C ARG A 73 2.52 -4.30 -10.49
N ARG A 74 2.43 -5.49 -11.05
CA ARG A 74 2.02 -6.69 -10.33
C ARG A 74 3.07 -7.11 -9.30
N GLU A 75 4.35 -7.12 -9.66
CA GLU A 75 5.43 -7.44 -8.73
C GLU A 75 5.53 -6.42 -7.59
N ILE A 76 5.35 -5.13 -7.89
CA ILE A 76 5.29 -4.09 -6.86
C ILE A 76 4.12 -4.34 -5.90
N ALA A 77 2.91 -4.62 -6.42
CA ALA A 77 1.73 -4.87 -5.61
C ALA A 77 1.81 -6.16 -4.77
N GLN A 78 2.62 -7.14 -5.18
CA GLN A 78 2.91 -8.34 -4.38
C GLN A 78 3.91 -8.08 -3.24
N LYS A 79 4.72 -7.02 -3.34
CA LYS A 79 5.76 -6.67 -2.37
C LYS A 79 5.37 -5.55 -1.43
N MET A 80 4.47 -4.66 -1.86
CA MET A 80 4.11 -3.45 -1.13
C MET A 80 2.60 -3.28 -1.08
N ALA A 81 2.09 -2.91 0.09
CA ALA A 81 0.72 -2.47 0.29
C ALA A 81 0.72 -1.03 0.82
N ILE A 82 -0.33 -0.27 0.52
CA ILE A 82 -0.51 1.09 1.01
C ILE A 82 -1.92 1.27 1.56
N VAL A 83 -2.01 1.87 2.73
CA VAL A 83 -3.28 2.34 3.29
C VAL A 83 -3.32 3.86 3.11
N MET A 84 -4.27 4.32 2.32
CA MET A 84 -4.46 5.75 2.04
C MET A 84 -5.29 6.41 3.13
N THR A 85 -5.06 7.70 3.35
CA THR A 85 -5.92 8.53 4.22
C THR A 85 -7.20 8.98 3.52
N GLU A 86 -7.25 8.88 2.20
CA GLU A 86 -8.43 9.19 1.41
C GLU A 86 -9.52 8.13 1.62
N ARG A 87 -10.76 8.58 1.82
CA ARG A 87 -11.88 7.66 2.00
C ARG A 87 -12.26 7.03 0.66
N ILE A 88 -12.20 5.72 0.60
CA ILE A 88 -12.78 4.96 -0.52
C ILE A 88 -14.27 4.71 -0.21
N HIS A 89 -15.11 4.81 -1.23
CA HIS A 89 -16.56 4.59 -1.15
C HIS A 89 -17.01 3.55 -2.19
N PRO A 90 -16.66 2.27 -2.00
CA PRO A 90 -17.19 1.22 -2.86
C PRO A 90 -18.67 1.00 -2.53
N GLU A 91 -19.56 1.41 -3.42
CA GLU A 91 -21.01 1.47 -3.16
C GLU A 91 -21.66 0.09 -3.01
N LEU A 92 -21.16 -0.93 -3.71
CA LEU A 92 -21.79 -2.25 -3.78
C LEU A 92 -20.93 -3.38 -3.19
N MET A 93 -19.84 -3.07 -2.50
CA MET A 93 -18.94 -4.09 -1.95
C MET A 93 -19.24 -4.38 -0.50
N THR A 94 -19.19 -5.67 -0.14
CA THR A 94 -19.11 -6.10 1.27
C THR A 94 -17.72 -5.83 1.83
N CYS A 95 -17.57 -5.93 3.16
CA CYS A 95 -16.25 -5.85 3.78
C CYS A 95 -15.31 -6.94 3.26
N ARG A 96 -15.83 -8.15 3.04
CA ARG A 96 -15.10 -9.28 2.44
C ARG A 96 -14.61 -8.94 1.03
N ASP A 97 -15.46 -8.34 0.20
CA ASP A 97 -15.08 -7.97 -1.17
C ASP A 97 -13.94 -6.94 -1.18
N VAL A 98 -13.97 -5.97 -0.25
CA VAL A 98 -12.90 -4.98 -0.11
C VAL A 98 -11.57 -5.67 0.24
N VAL A 99 -11.55 -6.57 1.23
CA VAL A 99 -10.35 -7.35 1.59
C VAL A 99 -9.89 -8.21 0.41
N ALA A 100 -10.84 -8.82 -0.32
CA ALA A 100 -10.55 -9.67 -1.47
C ALA A 100 -9.84 -8.91 -2.60
N THR A 101 -10.02 -7.60 -2.73
CA THR A 101 -9.28 -6.79 -3.73
C THR A 101 -7.76 -6.87 -3.53
N GLY A 102 -7.29 -7.06 -2.29
CA GLY A 102 -5.88 -7.25 -1.97
C GLY A 102 -5.28 -8.52 -2.58
N ARG A 103 -6.13 -9.44 -3.07
CA ARG A 103 -5.68 -10.67 -3.74
C ARG A 103 -5.49 -10.53 -5.24
N TYR A 104 -5.95 -9.45 -5.88
CA TYR A 104 -5.81 -9.27 -7.34
C TYR A 104 -4.39 -9.46 -7.87
N PRO A 105 -3.31 -9.01 -7.20
CA PRO A 105 -1.95 -9.25 -7.67
C PRO A 105 -1.57 -10.74 -7.74
N TYR A 106 -2.30 -11.62 -7.09
CA TYR A 106 -2.05 -13.06 -7.00
C TYR A 106 -2.98 -13.90 -7.89
N THR A 107 -4.05 -13.30 -8.41
CA THR A 107 -5.01 -13.98 -9.29
C THR A 107 -4.51 -14.06 -10.73
N GLY A 108 -5.14 -14.91 -11.55
CA GLY A 108 -4.89 -14.98 -12.99
C GLY A 108 -5.47 -13.78 -13.76
N ALA A 109 -5.42 -13.86 -15.10
CA ALA A 109 -5.88 -12.78 -15.99
C ALA A 109 -7.37 -12.43 -15.83
N LEU A 110 -8.20 -13.37 -15.38
CA LEU A 110 -9.63 -13.16 -15.14
C LEU A 110 -9.95 -12.60 -13.74
N GLY A 111 -8.95 -12.42 -12.87
CA GLY A 111 -9.17 -11.90 -11.52
C GLY A 111 -9.98 -12.82 -10.60
N LEU A 112 -10.18 -14.09 -10.96
CA LEU A 112 -10.96 -15.03 -10.17
C LEU A 112 -10.19 -15.52 -8.96
N LEU A 113 -10.85 -15.48 -7.80
CA LEU A 113 -10.28 -15.95 -6.54
C LEU A 113 -10.36 -17.47 -6.46
N GLY A 114 -9.23 -18.13 -6.24
CA GLY A 114 -9.18 -19.56 -5.91
C GLY A 114 -9.49 -19.82 -4.42
N GLU A 115 -9.57 -21.10 -4.03
CA GLU A 115 -9.83 -21.48 -2.62
C GLU A 115 -8.76 -20.91 -1.68
N ARG A 116 -7.48 -20.97 -2.06
CA ARG A 116 -6.39 -20.38 -1.28
C ARG A 116 -6.56 -18.87 -1.07
N ASP A 117 -7.07 -18.14 -2.06
CA ASP A 117 -7.31 -16.70 -1.91
C ASP A 117 -8.43 -16.43 -0.91
N LYS A 118 -9.49 -17.23 -0.93
CA LYS A 118 -10.60 -17.16 0.03
C LYS A 118 -10.12 -17.43 1.46
N GLU A 119 -9.27 -18.43 1.65
CA GLU A 119 -8.64 -18.74 2.94
C GLU A 119 -7.80 -17.56 3.46
N VAL A 120 -6.99 -16.94 2.58
CA VAL A 120 -6.18 -15.76 2.96
C VAL A 120 -7.08 -14.58 3.33
N VAL A 121 -8.15 -14.33 2.58
CA VAL A 121 -9.13 -13.27 2.90
C VAL A 121 -9.77 -13.52 4.26
N GLN A 122 -10.20 -14.76 4.54
CA GLN A 122 -10.80 -15.09 5.84
C GLN A 122 -9.79 -14.90 6.97
N ALA A 123 -8.57 -15.43 6.82
CA ALA A 123 -7.52 -15.26 7.82
C ALA A 123 -7.17 -13.78 8.07
N SER A 124 -7.20 -12.93 7.03
CA SER A 124 -6.96 -11.50 7.16
C SER A 124 -8.07 -10.80 7.97
N LEU A 125 -9.34 -11.13 7.70
CA LEU A 125 -10.50 -10.64 8.46
C LEU A 125 -10.42 -11.04 9.94
N ASP A 126 -10.04 -12.29 10.21
CA ASP A 126 -9.90 -12.81 11.58
C ASP A 126 -8.77 -12.07 12.34
N ARG A 127 -7.64 -11.79 11.68
CA ARG A 127 -6.52 -11.04 12.27
C ARG A 127 -6.88 -9.66 12.77
N VAL A 128 -7.82 -8.99 12.11
CA VAL A 128 -8.28 -7.65 12.50
C VAL A 128 -9.60 -7.68 13.31
N ASN A 129 -10.03 -8.87 13.73
CA ASN A 129 -11.30 -9.09 14.45
C ASN A 129 -12.49 -8.48 13.69
N ALA A 130 -12.62 -8.79 12.40
CA ALA A 130 -13.66 -8.28 11.52
C ALA A 130 -14.53 -9.37 10.89
N GLY A 131 -14.41 -10.64 11.31
CA GLY A 131 -15.18 -11.76 10.78
C GLY A 131 -16.70 -11.55 10.87
N GLU A 132 -17.19 -11.01 11.97
CA GLU A 132 -18.63 -10.78 12.20
C GLU A 132 -19.24 -9.73 11.24
N ILE A 133 -18.43 -8.84 10.69
CA ILE A 133 -18.88 -7.79 9.77
C ILE A 133 -18.50 -8.05 8.32
N ALA A 134 -17.92 -9.22 8.02
CA ALA A 134 -17.39 -9.56 6.70
C ALA A 134 -18.43 -9.38 5.58
N GLU A 135 -19.66 -9.82 5.82
CA GLU A 135 -20.76 -9.78 4.83
C GLU A 135 -21.56 -8.47 4.87
N ARG A 136 -21.20 -7.52 5.75
CA ARG A 136 -21.88 -6.22 5.80
C ARG A 136 -21.41 -5.33 4.64
N PRO A 137 -22.30 -4.47 4.10
CA PRO A 137 -21.88 -3.46 3.14
C PRO A 137 -20.79 -2.56 3.75
N PHE A 138 -19.70 -2.34 3.02
CA PHE A 138 -18.59 -1.49 3.48
C PHE A 138 -19.01 -0.05 3.75
N SER A 139 -20.05 0.43 3.05
CA SER A 139 -20.65 1.75 3.27
C SER A 139 -21.42 1.86 4.61
N ALA A 140 -21.86 0.73 5.19
CA ALA A 140 -22.73 0.67 6.38
C ALA A 140 -21.98 0.37 7.69
N ILE A 141 -20.65 0.46 7.71
CA ILE A 141 -19.82 0.23 8.90
C ILE A 141 -19.24 1.54 9.45
N SER A 142 -18.85 1.54 10.72
CA SER A 142 -18.22 2.70 11.36
C SER A 142 -16.82 2.98 10.81
N ASP A 143 -16.30 4.21 11.00
CA ASP A 143 -14.96 4.58 10.55
C ASP A 143 -13.86 3.69 11.15
N GLY A 144 -13.96 3.33 12.43
CA GLY A 144 -13.00 2.42 13.06
C GLY A 144 -13.07 1.00 12.50
N GLN A 145 -14.28 0.49 12.17
CA GLN A 145 -14.44 -0.78 11.48
C GLN A 145 -13.86 -0.71 10.05
N ARG A 146 -14.09 0.42 9.36
CA ARG A 146 -13.55 0.66 8.01
C ARG A 146 -12.02 0.62 8.00
N GLN A 147 -11.37 1.27 8.96
CA GLN A 147 -9.91 1.21 9.08
C GLN A 147 -9.41 -0.22 9.30
N ARG A 148 -10.09 -1.04 10.12
CA ARG A 148 -9.72 -2.45 10.31
C ARG A 148 -9.84 -3.25 9.02
N ILE A 149 -10.91 -3.05 8.25
CA ILE A 149 -11.11 -3.71 6.94
C ILE A 149 -10.00 -3.30 5.93
N LEU A 150 -9.58 -2.03 5.93
CA LEU A 150 -8.51 -1.56 5.04
C LEU A 150 -7.12 -2.07 5.45
N LEU A 151 -6.96 -2.51 6.69
CA LEU A 151 -5.72 -3.12 7.20
C LEU A 151 -5.67 -4.63 7.00
N ALA A 152 -6.82 -5.28 6.76
CA ALA A 152 -6.91 -6.72 6.49
C ALA A 152 -6.38 -7.08 5.10
#